data_e997d28935bbe845584d0434a7f96d3b
#
_entry.id   e997d28935bbe845584d0434a7f96d3b
#
_cell.length_a   1.000
_cell.length_b   1.000
_cell.length_c   1.000
_cell.angle_alpha   90.00
_cell.angle_beta   90.00
_cell.angle_gamma   90.00
#
_symmetry.space_group_name_H-M   'P 1'
#
loop_
_entity.id
_entity.type
_entity.pdbx_description
1 polymer ?
#
loop_
_entity_poly.entity_id
_entity_poly.type
_entity_poly.pdbx_seq_one_letter_code
_entity_poly.pdbx_strand_id
1 'polypeptide(L)'
;KGYVPMESQYDNSVSHALEYYVADYALSTLAEELGKKEDAKLFRKRSMGYKNYFCKEFGTLRPITKEGRFYEPFDPKEGANFAPSPGFHEGNAWNYTYYVPHDVYGLARLMGGKKSFVDKLQSVFDEGNYDPANEPDIAYPYLFSRFKGEEWRTQKLVKELLAKHFTTKPDGIPGNDDTGTMSTWAIFSMMGLYPD
;
A
#
# COMPACT_ATOMS: atom_id res chain seq x y z
N LYS A 1 2.31 13.03 -17.86
CA LYS A 1 1.07 13.20 -17.10
C LYS A 1 1.28 12.94 -15.59
N GLY A 2 2.25 12.09 -15.24
CA GLY A 2 2.52 11.73 -13.84
C GLY A 2 1.62 10.62 -13.30
N TYR A 3 0.89 9.91 -14.16
CA TYR A 3 0.08 8.73 -13.86
C TYR A 3 0.01 7.79 -15.06
N VAL A 4 -0.32 6.53 -14.82
CA VAL A 4 -0.63 5.51 -15.84
C VAL A 4 -2.15 5.53 -16.06
N PRO A 5 -2.65 5.80 -17.26
CA PRO A 5 -4.08 5.84 -17.51
C PRO A 5 -4.67 4.42 -17.54
N MET A 6 -5.96 4.31 -17.24
CA MET A 6 -6.71 3.03 -17.24
C MET A 6 -6.68 2.32 -18.58
N GLU A 7 -6.67 3.09 -19.68
CA GLU A 7 -6.58 2.59 -21.06
C GLU A 7 -5.14 2.31 -21.52
N SER A 8 -4.21 2.13 -20.60
CA SER A 8 -2.89 1.64 -20.93
C SER A 8 -2.96 0.15 -21.36
N GLN A 9 -1.85 -0.37 -21.83
CA GLN A 9 -1.77 -1.81 -22.19
C GLN A 9 -1.94 -2.76 -20.98
N TYR A 10 -2.04 -2.21 -19.77
CA TYR A 10 -2.19 -2.95 -18.51
C TYR A 10 -3.46 -2.52 -17.81
N ASP A 11 -4.33 -3.46 -17.49
CA ASP A 11 -5.61 -3.21 -16.82
C ASP A 11 -5.47 -2.74 -15.37
N ASN A 12 -4.30 -2.97 -14.75
CA ASN A 12 -3.96 -2.67 -13.37
C ASN A 12 -3.13 -1.38 -13.23
N SER A 13 -3.59 -0.31 -13.83
CA SER A 13 -2.87 0.97 -13.97
C SER A 13 -2.40 1.59 -12.65
N VAL A 14 -3.21 1.49 -11.57
CA VAL A 14 -2.86 2.05 -10.26
C VAL A 14 -1.75 1.23 -9.61
N SER A 15 -1.89 -0.10 -9.56
CA SER A 15 -0.86 -0.99 -9.01
C SER A 15 0.49 -0.77 -9.68
N HIS A 16 0.54 -0.77 -11.01
CA HIS A 16 1.78 -0.47 -11.75
C HIS A 16 2.36 0.90 -11.42
N ALA A 17 1.49 1.93 -11.35
CA ALA A 17 1.96 3.27 -11.05
C ALA A 17 2.56 3.37 -9.63
N LEU A 18 1.97 2.69 -8.64
CA LEU A 18 2.47 2.69 -7.27
C LEU A 18 3.87 2.06 -7.19
N GLU A 19 4.10 0.92 -7.87
CA GLU A 19 5.42 0.31 -7.98
C GLU A 19 6.45 1.28 -8.61
N TYR A 20 6.07 1.96 -9.70
CA TYR A 20 6.95 2.95 -10.30
C TYR A 20 7.28 4.10 -9.35
N TYR A 21 6.33 4.55 -8.51
CA TYR A 21 6.59 5.64 -7.57
C TYR A 21 7.50 5.22 -6.43
N VAL A 22 7.41 4.00 -5.95
CA VAL A 22 8.35 3.43 -4.97
C VAL A 22 9.75 3.34 -5.59
N ALA A 23 9.86 2.82 -6.81
CA ALA A 23 11.12 2.74 -7.54
C ALA A 23 11.72 4.13 -7.81
N ASP A 24 10.89 5.11 -8.25
CA ASP A 24 11.33 6.50 -8.44
C ASP A 24 11.82 7.13 -7.12
N TYR A 25 11.20 6.83 -5.99
CA TYR A 25 11.67 7.30 -4.69
C TYR A 25 13.04 6.71 -4.35
N ALA A 26 13.24 5.41 -4.52
CA ALA A 26 14.53 4.75 -4.31
C ALA A 26 15.62 5.33 -5.24
N LEU A 27 15.30 5.56 -6.51
CA LEU A 27 16.19 6.22 -7.46
C LEU A 27 16.52 7.66 -7.03
N SER A 28 15.56 8.39 -6.47
CA SER A 28 15.82 9.75 -5.98
C SER A 28 16.84 9.76 -4.83
N THR A 29 16.74 8.80 -3.92
CA THR A 29 17.65 8.63 -2.79
C THR A 29 19.05 8.26 -3.27
N LEU A 30 19.15 7.30 -4.18
CA LEU A 30 20.43 6.91 -4.79
C LEU A 30 21.08 8.08 -5.53
N ALA A 31 20.30 8.81 -6.32
CA ALA A 31 20.81 9.99 -7.06
C ALA A 31 21.32 11.09 -6.10
N GLU A 32 20.64 11.28 -4.96
CA GLU A 32 21.09 12.24 -3.93
C GLU A 32 22.45 11.83 -3.35
N GLU A 33 22.60 10.56 -2.97
CA GLU A 33 23.89 10.02 -2.45
C GLU A 33 25.03 10.11 -3.47
N LEU A 34 24.72 9.97 -4.77
CA LEU A 34 25.68 10.11 -5.85
C LEU A 34 25.92 11.57 -6.28
N GLY A 35 25.33 12.55 -5.59
CA GLY A 35 25.45 13.99 -5.93
C GLY A 35 24.75 14.40 -7.23
N LYS A 36 23.86 13.57 -7.78
CA LYS A 36 23.10 13.82 -9.02
C LYS A 36 21.83 14.62 -8.72
N LYS A 37 21.98 15.87 -8.35
CA LYS A 37 20.89 16.71 -7.80
C LYS A 37 19.67 16.85 -8.72
N GLU A 38 19.86 16.99 -10.02
CA GLU A 38 18.74 17.14 -10.97
C GLU A 38 17.95 15.82 -11.10
N ASP A 39 18.65 14.69 -11.16
CA ASP A 39 18.02 13.38 -11.18
C ASP A 39 17.26 13.11 -9.86
N ALA A 40 17.88 13.42 -8.72
CA ALA A 40 17.25 13.31 -7.41
C ALA A 40 15.94 14.11 -7.35
N LYS A 41 15.94 15.35 -7.80
CA LYS A 41 14.76 16.22 -7.86
C LYS A 41 13.69 15.68 -8.82
N LEU A 42 14.11 15.21 -10.00
CA LEU A 42 13.20 14.62 -10.99
C LEU A 42 12.48 13.41 -10.43
N PHE A 43 13.22 12.42 -9.92
CA PHE A 43 12.66 11.18 -9.40
C PHE A 43 11.82 11.43 -8.14
N ARG A 44 12.25 12.34 -7.25
CA ARG A 44 11.45 12.75 -6.09
C ARG A 44 10.09 13.33 -6.48
N LYS A 45 10.06 14.18 -7.52
CA LYS A 45 8.81 14.73 -8.05
C LYS A 45 7.93 13.63 -8.64
N ARG A 46 8.51 12.68 -9.38
CA ARG A 46 7.76 11.57 -10.00
C ARG A 46 7.15 10.65 -8.95
N SER A 47 7.89 10.33 -7.88
CA SER A 47 7.42 9.45 -6.80
C SER A 47 6.17 9.97 -6.09
N MET A 48 5.88 11.27 -6.18
CA MET A 48 4.66 11.87 -5.61
C MET A 48 3.43 11.73 -6.51
N GLY A 49 3.53 11.00 -7.63
CA GLY A 49 2.44 10.83 -8.61
C GLY A 49 1.20 10.11 -8.07
N TYR A 50 1.32 9.32 -7.00
CA TYR A 50 0.19 8.67 -6.34
C TYR A 50 -0.93 9.65 -5.95
N LYS A 51 -0.58 10.93 -5.69
CA LYS A 51 -1.53 12.01 -5.35
C LYS A 51 -2.57 12.26 -6.45
N ASN A 52 -2.24 11.97 -7.71
CA ASN A 52 -3.18 12.11 -8.81
C ASN A 52 -4.36 11.14 -8.69
N TYR A 53 -4.10 9.94 -8.14
CA TYR A 53 -5.12 8.90 -7.99
C TYR A 53 -6.02 9.10 -6.76
N PHE A 54 -5.64 9.98 -5.82
CA PHE A 54 -6.40 10.11 -4.57
C PHE A 54 -7.77 10.75 -4.79
N CYS A 55 -8.82 9.96 -4.58
CA CYS A 55 -10.21 10.36 -4.65
C CYS A 55 -10.72 10.70 -3.24
N LYS A 56 -11.01 11.99 -3.01
CA LYS A 56 -11.48 12.46 -1.69
C LYS A 56 -12.85 11.89 -1.31
N GLU A 57 -13.71 11.65 -2.28
CA GLU A 57 -15.06 11.11 -2.08
C GLU A 57 -15.01 9.76 -1.36
N PHE A 58 -14.15 8.86 -1.84
CA PHE A 58 -13.97 7.52 -1.25
C PHE A 58 -12.87 7.47 -0.20
N GLY A 59 -11.97 8.46 -0.18
CA GLY A 59 -10.76 8.44 0.66
C GLY A 59 -9.80 7.30 0.28
N THR A 60 -9.80 6.90 -1.00
CA THR A 60 -8.98 5.84 -1.58
C THR A 60 -8.34 6.30 -2.87
N LEU A 61 -7.38 5.51 -3.37
CA LEU A 61 -6.90 5.67 -4.74
C LEU A 61 -7.97 5.17 -5.72
N ARG A 62 -8.08 5.84 -6.87
CA ARG A 62 -9.04 5.55 -7.94
C ARG A 62 -8.35 5.65 -9.29
N PRO A 63 -8.58 4.70 -10.22
CA PRO A 63 -8.00 4.77 -11.56
C PRO A 63 -8.39 6.05 -12.31
N ILE A 64 -7.51 6.50 -13.21
CA ILE A 64 -7.68 7.72 -14.00
C ILE A 64 -7.63 7.36 -15.49
N THR A 65 -8.56 7.91 -16.27
CA THR A 65 -8.59 7.76 -17.72
C THR A 65 -7.49 8.59 -18.40
N LYS A 66 -7.25 8.33 -19.67
CA LYS A 66 -6.29 9.13 -20.48
C LYS A 66 -6.72 10.59 -20.65
N GLU A 67 -8.00 10.92 -20.46
CA GLU A 67 -8.52 12.29 -20.45
C GLU A 67 -8.28 13.00 -19.11
N GLY A 68 -7.81 12.28 -18.07
CA GLY A 68 -7.53 12.83 -16.75
C GLY A 68 -8.74 12.88 -15.82
N ARG A 69 -9.76 12.10 -16.10
CA ARG A 69 -10.93 11.94 -15.24
C ARG A 69 -10.85 10.64 -14.46
N PHE A 70 -11.44 10.57 -13.28
CA PHE A 70 -11.58 9.31 -12.56
C PHE A 70 -12.41 8.32 -13.39
N TYR A 71 -11.98 7.06 -13.37
CA TYR A 71 -12.66 5.95 -14.06
C TYR A 71 -14.02 5.67 -13.41
N GLU A 72 -15.05 5.43 -14.21
CA GLU A 72 -16.41 5.10 -13.79
C GLU A 72 -17.01 4.01 -14.67
N PRO A 73 -17.89 3.14 -14.11
CA PRO A 73 -18.27 3.07 -12.69
C PRO A 73 -17.13 2.55 -11.81
N PHE A 74 -17.12 2.85 -10.51
CA PHE A 74 -16.07 2.45 -9.60
C PHE A 74 -16.60 2.18 -8.18
N ASP A 75 -16.36 0.97 -7.68
CA ASP A 75 -16.53 0.59 -6.29
C ASP A 75 -15.13 0.32 -5.68
N PRO A 76 -14.70 1.05 -4.64
CA PRO A 76 -13.37 0.86 -4.04
C PRO A 76 -13.17 -0.53 -3.39
N LYS A 77 -14.23 -1.27 -3.16
CA LYS A 77 -14.21 -2.64 -2.58
C LYS A 77 -14.44 -3.74 -3.62
N GLU A 78 -14.68 -3.38 -4.88
CA GLU A 78 -14.85 -4.35 -5.97
C GLU A 78 -13.56 -5.12 -6.20
N GLY A 79 -13.69 -6.45 -6.31
CA GLY A 79 -12.57 -7.36 -6.45
C GLY A 79 -11.82 -7.54 -5.13
N ALA A 80 -11.10 -8.61 -5.06
CA ALA A 80 -10.15 -8.93 -3.99
C ALA A 80 -9.31 -10.05 -4.51
N ASN A 81 -8.08 -10.23 -4.04
CA ASN A 81 -7.31 -11.44 -4.34
C ASN A 81 -7.70 -12.08 -5.70
N PHE A 82 -7.22 -12.58 -6.56
CA PHE A 82 -7.56 -13.15 -7.89
C PHE A 82 -8.87 -12.72 -8.58
N ALA A 83 -9.76 -11.94 -7.93
CA ALA A 83 -10.93 -11.36 -8.57
C ALA A 83 -10.58 -10.03 -9.26
N PRO A 84 -11.06 -9.77 -10.50
CA PRO A 84 -10.75 -8.54 -11.21
C PRO A 84 -11.20 -7.29 -10.45
N SER A 85 -10.33 -6.27 -10.44
CA SER A 85 -10.64 -4.94 -9.94
C SER A 85 -10.08 -3.89 -10.88
N PRO A 86 -10.89 -2.93 -11.34
CA PRO A 86 -10.41 -1.92 -12.28
C PRO A 86 -9.21 -1.13 -11.73
N GLY A 87 -8.05 -1.27 -12.39
CA GLY A 87 -6.82 -0.56 -12.04
C GLY A 87 -5.95 -1.22 -10.99
N PHE A 88 -6.35 -2.36 -10.42
CA PHE A 88 -5.62 -3.04 -9.35
C PHE A 88 -5.33 -4.51 -9.71
N HIS A 89 -4.16 -4.97 -9.32
CA HIS A 89 -3.70 -6.35 -9.50
C HIS A 89 -3.86 -7.12 -8.19
N GLU A 90 -4.58 -8.24 -8.22
CA GLU A 90 -4.78 -9.12 -7.06
C GLU A 90 -5.26 -8.40 -5.79
N GLY A 91 -6.05 -7.37 -5.96
CA GLY A 91 -6.57 -6.58 -4.86
C GLY A 91 -7.53 -5.49 -5.34
N ASN A 92 -7.84 -4.55 -4.48
CA ASN A 92 -8.74 -3.45 -4.77
C ASN A 92 -8.21 -2.11 -4.20
N ALA A 93 -8.99 -1.05 -4.32
CA ALA A 93 -8.56 0.26 -3.83
C ALA A 93 -8.35 0.28 -2.31
N TRP A 94 -9.07 -0.54 -1.53
CA TRP A 94 -8.87 -0.65 -0.09
C TRP A 94 -7.52 -1.24 0.25
N ASN A 95 -7.09 -2.30 -0.46
CA ASN A 95 -5.79 -2.91 -0.27
C ASN A 95 -4.67 -1.94 -0.68
N TYR A 96 -4.75 -1.40 -1.91
CA TYR A 96 -3.64 -0.64 -2.48
C TYR A 96 -3.52 0.81 -2.01
N THR A 97 -4.54 1.39 -1.37
CA THR A 97 -4.49 2.80 -0.96
C THR A 97 -3.34 3.12 -0.01
N TYR A 98 -2.95 2.17 0.83
CA TYR A 98 -1.86 2.37 1.80
C TYR A 98 -0.48 1.98 1.28
N TYR A 99 -0.39 1.44 0.05
CA TYR A 99 0.87 1.09 -0.58
C TYR A 99 1.62 2.33 -1.09
N VAL A 100 1.94 3.22 -0.15
CA VAL A 100 2.72 4.45 -0.34
C VAL A 100 3.79 4.54 0.76
N PRO A 101 4.70 3.54 0.86
CA PRO A 101 5.66 3.45 1.96
C PRO A 101 6.59 4.67 2.04
N HIS A 102 6.87 5.29 0.91
CA HIS A 102 7.77 6.44 0.79
C HIS A 102 7.17 7.80 1.22
N ASP A 103 5.85 7.91 1.38
CA ASP A 103 5.19 9.17 1.81
C ASP A 103 3.92 8.92 2.65
N VAL A 104 4.01 8.07 3.67
CA VAL A 104 2.88 7.74 4.57
C VAL A 104 2.25 8.99 5.16
N TYR A 105 3.05 9.97 5.59
CA TYR A 105 2.55 11.24 6.12
C TYR A 105 1.89 12.11 5.06
N GLY A 106 2.34 12.04 3.80
CA GLY A 106 1.71 12.69 2.67
C GLY A 106 0.33 12.13 2.39
N LEU A 107 0.21 10.81 2.38
CA LEU A 107 -1.07 10.12 2.24
C LEU A 107 -2.02 10.48 3.40
N ALA A 108 -1.52 10.47 4.64
CA ALA A 108 -2.31 10.88 5.80
C ALA A 108 -2.85 12.31 5.67
N ARG A 109 -2.04 13.25 5.16
CA ARG A 109 -2.51 14.62 4.87
C ARG A 109 -3.61 14.67 3.82
N LEU A 110 -3.51 13.87 2.76
CA LEU A 110 -4.58 13.77 1.75
C LEU A 110 -5.89 13.25 2.33
N MET A 111 -5.81 12.31 3.26
CA MET A 111 -6.96 11.74 3.99
C MET A 111 -7.56 12.67 5.05
N GLY A 112 -6.98 13.84 5.30
CA GLY A 112 -7.48 14.79 6.28
C GLY A 112 -6.73 14.76 7.63
N GLY A 113 -5.57 14.12 7.69
CA GLY A 113 -4.67 14.09 8.84
C GLY A 113 -4.64 12.75 9.58
N LYS A 114 -3.86 12.72 10.67
CA LYS A 114 -3.61 11.50 11.47
C LYS A 114 -4.89 10.74 11.80
N LYS A 115 -5.88 11.43 12.40
CA LYS A 115 -7.10 10.74 12.88
C LYS A 115 -7.82 10.04 11.74
N SER A 116 -8.07 10.72 10.63
CA SER A 116 -8.77 10.14 9.47
C SER A 116 -7.99 8.98 8.86
N PHE A 117 -6.66 9.10 8.77
CA PHE A 117 -5.80 8.02 8.28
C PHE A 117 -5.88 6.79 9.19
N VAL A 118 -5.70 6.97 10.51
CA VAL A 118 -5.71 5.87 11.49
C VAL A 118 -7.07 5.19 11.53
N ASP A 119 -8.17 5.95 11.57
CA ASP A 119 -9.52 5.39 11.62
C ASP A 119 -9.84 4.59 10.35
N LYS A 120 -9.47 5.11 9.18
CA LYS A 120 -9.69 4.41 7.92
C LYS A 120 -8.78 3.19 7.76
N LEU A 121 -7.53 3.27 8.17
CA LEU A 121 -6.63 2.11 8.20
C LEU A 121 -7.17 1.03 9.14
N GLN A 122 -7.67 1.41 10.31
CA GLN A 122 -8.28 0.47 11.25
C GLN A 122 -9.49 -0.24 10.61
N SER A 123 -10.32 0.47 9.84
CA SER A 123 -11.47 -0.14 9.18
C SER A 123 -11.11 -1.21 8.14
N VAL A 124 -9.90 -1.17 7.57
CA VAL A 124 -9.41 -2.24 6.67
C VAL A 124 -9.36 -3.57 7.41
N PHE A 125 -8.92 -3.57 8.66
CA PHE A 125 -8.85 -4.76 9.51
C PHE A 125 -10.22 -5.15 10.09
N ASP A 126 -10.96 -4.17 10.60
CA ASP A 126 -12.25 -4.40 11.27
C ASP A 126 -13.33 -4.91 10.31
N GLU A 127 -13.27 -4.51 9.06
CA GLU A 127 -14.21 -4.91 7.99
C GLU A 127 -13.73 -6.15 7.19
N GLY A 128 -12.56 -6.70 7.53
CA GLY A 128 -12.03 -7.89 6.88
C GLY A 128 -11.49 -7.66 5.46
N ASN A 129 -11.08 -6.43 5.13
CA ASN A 129 -10.50 -6.10 3.83
C ASN A 129 -8.96 -6.25 3.80
N TYR A 130 -8.34 -6.59 4.94
CA TYR A 130 -6.90 -6.88 5.02
C TYR A 130 -6.62 -8.29 4.52
N ASP A 131 -5.70 -8.41 3.59
CA ASP A 131 -5.24 -9.70 3.09
C ASP A 131 -3.79 -9.97 3.55
N PRO A 132 -3.59 -10.86 4.55
CA PRO A 132 -2.25 -11.17 5.04
C PRO A 132 -1.39 -11.92 4.02
N ALA A 133 -1.99 -12.45 2.94
CA ALA A 133 -1.30 -13.19 1.90
C ALA A 133 -0.91 -12.33 0.69
N ASN A 134 -1.24 -11.03 0.71
CA ASN A 134 -0.95 -10.13 -0.40
C ASN A 134 0.14 -9.11 -0.01
N GLU A 135 1.23 -9.03 -0.79
CA GLU A 135 2.40 -8.22 -0.51
C GLU A 135 2.11 -6.73 -0.25
N PRO A 136 1.20 -6.05 -0.96
CA PRO A 136 0.88 -4.66 -0.65
C PRO A 136 0.41 -4.45 0.79
N ASP A 137 -0.27 -5.45 1.36
CA ASP A 137 -0.91 -5.34 2.67
C ASP A 137 0.02 -5.65 3.85
N ILE A 138 1.10 -6.40 3.63
CA ILE A 138 1.94 -6.93 4.73
C ILE A 138 2.54 -5.87 5.65
N ALA A 139 2.75 -4.66 5.15
CA ALA A 139 3.26 -3.53 5.94
C ALA A 139 2.17 -2.82 6.76
N TYR A 140 0.89 -3.00 6.43
CA TYR A 140 -0.19 -2.16 6.99
C TYR A 140 -0.35 -2.25 8.50
N PRO A 141 -0.21 -3.40 9.16
CA PRO A 141 -0.26 -3.47 10.62
C PRO A 141 0.79 -2.57 11.30
N TYR A 142 1.90 -2.29 10.62
CA TYR A 142 3.01 -1.48 11.15
C TYR A 142 2.84 0.02 10.90
N LEU A 143 1.95 0.44 10.01
CA LEU A 143 1.73 1.86 9.70
C LEU A 143 1.23 2.67 10.89
N PHE A 144 0.55 2.05 11.85
CA PHE A 144 0.14 2.73 13.08
C PHE A 144 1.33 3.21 13.91
N SER A 145 2.45 2.47 13.90
CA SER A 145 3.67 2.84 14.62
C SER A 145 4.32 4.14 14.12
N ARG A 146 3.94 4.61 12.92
CA ARG A 146 4.35 5.92 12.39
C ARG A 146 3.68 7.09 13.12
N PHE A 147 2.66 6.84 13.93
CA PHE A 147 1.83 7.89 14.56
C PHE A 147 1.86 7.76 16.08
N LYS A 148 2.51 8.70 16.74
CA LYS A 148 2.63 8.74 18.21
C LYS A 148 1.29 8.51 18.90
N GLY A 149 1.23 7.53 19.79
CA GLY A 149 0.06 7.13 20.57
C GLY A 149 -0.84 6.08 19.90
N GLU A 150 -0.47 5.61 18.67
CA GLU A 150 -1.20 4.56 17.95
C GLU A 150 -0.40 3.24 17.88
N GLU A 151 0.80 3.20 18.44
CA GLU A 151 1.73 2.06 18.39
C GLU A 151 1.11 0.79 18.99
N TRP A 152 0.22 0.92 19.96
CA TRP A 152 -0.50 -0.18 20.57
C TRP A 152 -1.39 -0.94 19.57
N ARG A 153 -1.86 -0.28 18.51
CA ARG A 153 -2.65 -0.93 17.44
C ARG A 153 -1.79 -1.91 16.66
N THR A 154 -0.57 -1.51 16.29
CA THR A 154 0.42 -2.42 15.69
C THR A 154 0.64 -3.63 16.59
N GLN A 155 0.92 -3.42 17.88
CA GLN A 155 1.20 -4.51 18.82
C GLN A 155 0.03 -5.50 18.92
N LYS A 156 -1.19 -4.97 19.02
CA LYS A 156 -2.40 -5.79 19.08
C LYS A 156 -2.61 -6.57 17.78
N LEU A 157 -2.62 -5.88 16.63
CA LEU A 157 -2.91 -6.49 15.34
C LEU A 157 -1.86 -7.54 14.97
N VAL A 158 -0.58 -7.27 15.11
CA VAL A 158 0.49 -8.21 14.79
C VAL A 158 0.35 -9.49 15.63
N LYS A 159 0.06 -9.36 16.92
CA LYS A 159 -0.20 -10.52 17.79
C LYS A 159 -1.40 -11.34 17.33
N GLU A 160 -2.49 -10.68 16.96
CA GLU A 160 -3.72 -11.34 16.49
C GLU A 160 -3.49 -12.03 15.15
N LEU A 161 -2.80 -11.37 14.21
CA LEU A 161 -2.48 -11.93 12.89
C LEU A 161 -1.55 -13.15 12.99
N LEU A 162 -0.51 -13.08 13.82
CA LEU A 162 0.36 -14.23 14.08
C LEU A 162 -0.44 -15.42 14.62
N ALA A 163 -1.28 -15.19 15.62
CA ALA A 163 -2.07 -16.26 16.24
C ALA A 163 -3.10 -16.86 15.28
N LYS A 164 -3.66 -16.05 14.38
CA LYS A 164 -4.72 -16.46 13.47
C LYS A 164 -4.21 -17.16 12.21
N HIS A 165 -3.11 -16.68 11.64
CA HIS A 165 -2.69 -17.06 10.29
C HIS A 165 -1.42 -17.91 10.24
N PHE A 166 -0.65 -18.01 11.32
CA PHE A 166 0.59 -18.78 11.36
C PHE A 166 0.49 -19.94 12.33
N THR A 167 0.76 -21.15 11.86
CA THR A 167 0.70 -22.38 12.66
C THR A 167 1.93 -23.24 12.43
N THR A 168 2.10 -24.32 13.21
CA THR A 168 3.17 -25.30 13.05
C THR A 168 2.84 -26.42 12.04
N LYS A 169 1.73 -26.30 11.31
CA LYS A 169 1.34 -27.28 10.29
C LYS A 169 2.06 -27.01 8.96
N PRO A 170 2.11 -28.00 8.04
CA PRO A 170 2.69 -27.80 6.71
C PRO A 170 2.04 -26.67 5.88
N ASP A 171 0.76 -26.40 6.11
CA ASP A 171 -0.05 -25.33 5.51
C ASP A 171 -0.17 -24.11 6.46
N GLY A 172 0.80 -23.89 7.31
CA GLY A 172 0.74 -22.97 8.45
C GLY A 172 1.08 -21.51 8.16
N ILE A 173 1.05 -21.07 6.89
CA ILE A 173 1.23 -19.68 6.49
C ILE A 173 0.04 -19.21 5.65
N PRO A 174 -0.30 -17.91 5.65
CA PRO A 174 -1.32 -17.39 4.75
C PRO A 174 -0.80 -17.34 3.31
N GLY A 175 -1.49 -18.01 2.36
CA GLY A 175 -1.12 -18.01 0.95
C GLY A 175 0.24 -18.66 0.65
N ASN A 176 0.92 -18.16 -0.36
CA ASN A 176 2.25 -18.60 -0.75
C ASN A 176 3.34 -17.89 0.07
N ASP A 177 4.48 -18.55 0.24
CA ASP A 177 5.60 -17.93 0.98
C ASP A 177 6.36 -16.85 0.18
N ASP A 178 6.19 -16.87 -1.12
CA ASP A 178 6.71 -15.88 -2.08
C ASP A 178 8.14 -15.41 -1.78
N THR A 179 9.09 -16.27 -2.11
CA THR A 179 10.53 -16.04 -1.89
C THR A 179 10.90 -15.87 -0.40
N GLY A 180 10.09 -16.42 0.51
CA GLY A 180 10.32 -16.33 1.95
C GLY A 180 9.67 -15.11 2.61
N THR A 181 8.83 -14.36 1.90
CA THR A 181 8.22 -13.11 2.40
C THR A 181 7.34 -13.37 3.62
N MET A 182 6.44 -14.36 3.56
CA MET A 182 5.54 -14.67 4.67
C MET A 182 6.27 -15.24 5.88
N SER A 183 7.20 -16.15 5.66
CA SER A 183 8.05 -16.71 6.72
C SER A 183 8.89 -15.63 7.40
N THR A 184 9.47 -14.73 6.62
CA THR A 184 10.26 -13.60 7.13
C THR A 184 9.39 -12.63 7.92
N TRP A 185 8.19 -12.30 7.40
CA TRP A 185 7.23 -11.45 8.11
C TRP A 185 6.90 -12.04 9.49
N ALA A 186 6.62 -13.35 9.57
CA ALA A 186 6.34 -14.01 10.84
C ALA A 186 7.53 -13.93 11.81
N ILE A 187 8.74 -14.24 11.35
CA ILE A 187 9.94 -14.21 12.18
C ILE A 187 10.21 -12.80 12.73
N PHE A 188 10.23 -11.78 11.88
CA PHE A 188 10.43 -10.40 12.31
C PHE A 188 9.32 -9.93 13.25
N SER A 189 8.08 -10.29 12.96
CA SER A 189 6.93 -9.97 13.83
C SER A 189 7.05 -10.61 15.22
N MET A 190 7.48 -11.87 15.31
CA MET A 190 7.76 -12.56 16.58
C MET A 190 8.91 -11.92 17.36
N MET A 191 9.89 -11.35 16.66
CA MET A 191 10.99 -10.60 17.27
C MET A 191 10.61 -9.20 17.72
N GLY A 192 9.43 -8.70 17.31
CA GLY A 192 9.00 -7.33 17.56
C GLY A 192 9.72 -6.30 16.68
N LEU A 193 10.19 -6.71 15.52
CA LEU A 193 10.89 -5.88 14.53
C LEU A 193 10.11 -5.88 13.21
N TYR A 194 10.20 -4.79 12.46
CA TYR A 194 9.77 -4.74 11.08
C TYR A 194 10.77 -3.90 10.28
N PRO A 195 11.46 -4.49 9.30
CA PRO A 195 12.35 -3.74 8.42
C PRO A 195 11.52 -2.83 7.52
N ASP A 196 11.88 -1.55 7.50
CA ASP A 196 11.15 -0.51 6.79
C ASP A 196 12.12 0.30 5.90
#